data_00f5ab2644b1cc4c6d89496eb8629aa0
#
_entry.id   00f5ab2644b1cc4c6d89496eb8629aa0
#
_cell.length_a   1.000
_cell.length_b   1.000
_cell.length_c   1.000
_cell.angle_alpha   90.00
_cell.angle_beta   90.00
_cell.angle_gamma   90.00
#
_symmetry.space_group_name_H-M   'P 1'
#
loop_
_entity.id
_entity.type
_entity.pdbx_description
1 polymer ?
#
loop_
_entity_poly.entity_id
_entity_poly.type
_entity_poly.pdbx_seq_one_letter_code
_entity_poly.pdbx_strand_id
1 'polypeptide(L)'
;MDPRITELHCIMPMVNVASVIERGILSYDLAAKLPHFSIAMQPVQDRRNQKQVPGGLRLHQYANLYFHARNPMLHKRLSDAATLCVLRISTDVLALPGVVITDQNAASDYVRFLAPNQWRLLPWDDILAEDWRHPGDQIAYWKHKSRKCAEVLIPRSVASRFLRGAYVIDAGAATRLEVDFDLPIMVNPALFFR
;
A
#
# COMPACT_ATOMS: atom_id res chain seq x y z
N MET A 1 -7.37 9.51 -13.65
CA MET A 1 -6.19 8.82 -13.09
C MET A 1 -5.17 8.60 -14.21
N ASP A 2 -3.88 8.49 -13.88
CA ASP A 2 -2.85 8.11 -14.86
C ASP A 2 -3.22 6.77 -15.50
N PRO A 3 -3.18 6.61 -16.84
CA PRO A 3 -3.62 5.38 -17.52
C PRO A 3 -2.79 4.15 -17.16
N ARG A 4 -1.59 4.32 -16.61
CA ARG A 4 -0.74 3.22 -16.11
C ARG A 4 -1.28 2.62 -14.80
N ILE A 5 -2.19 3.32 -14.09
CA ILE A 5 -2.78 2.85 -12.83
C ILE A 5 -4.10 2.16 -13.12
N THR A 6 -4.06 0.84 -13.19
CA THR A 6 -5.23 -0.03 -13.39
C THR A 6 -5.77 -0.63 -12.09
N GLU A 7 -4.95 -0.61 -11.03
CA GLU A 7 -5.27 -1.13 -9.71
C GLU A 7 -4.42 -0.45 -8.63
N LEU A 8 -4.81 -0.64 -7.38
CA LEU A 8 -4.07 -0.23 -6.20
C LEU A 8 -3.64 -1.46 -5.40
N HIS A 9 -2.71 -1.29 -4.46
CA HIS A 9 -2.05 -2.42 -3.81
C HIS A 9 -2.03 -2.28 -2.28
N CYS A 10 -2.27 -3.40 -1.58
CA CYS A 10 -2.03 -3.52 -0.15
C CYS A 10 -1.08 -4.69 0.12
N ILE A 11 0.06 -4.43 0.75
CA ILE A 11 1.06 -5.44 1.10
C ILE A 11 0.76 -5.93 2.51
N MET A 12 0.59 -7.24 2.70
CA MET A 12 0.26 -7.79 4.02
C MET A 12 0.68 -9.25 4.18
N PRO A 13 0.78 -9.74 5.44
CA PRO A 13 0.90 -11.17 5.71
C PRO A 13 -0.35 -11.92 5.26
N MET A 14 -0.16 -13.10 4.63
CA MET A 14 -1.26 -13.94 4.17
C MET A 14 -2.20 -14.35 5.29
N VAL A 15 -1.67 -14.55 6.50
CA VAL A 15 -2.46 -14.94 7.68
C VAL A 15 -3.57 -13.93 8.05
N ASN A 16 -3.49 -12.69 7.57
CA ASN A 16 -4.53 -11.68 7.79
C ASN A 16 -5.66 -11.74 6.74
N VAL A 17 -5.49 -12.52 5.66
CA VAL A 17 -6.38 -12.44 4.48
C VAL A 17 -7.80 -12.86 4.81
N ALA A 18 -8.00 -13.93 5.61
CA ALA A 18 -9.34 -14.35 6.05
C ALA A 18 -10.09 -13.20 6.74
N SER A 19 -9.43 -12.47 7.64
CA SER A 19 -10.01 -11.28 8.29
C SER A 19 -10.31 -10.15 7.29
N VAL A 20 -9.48 -9.99 6.26
CA VAL A 20 -9.70 -8.97 5.22
C VAL A 20 -10.90 -9.32 4.33
N ILE A 21 -11.11 -10.58 4.00
CA ILE A 21 -12.30 -11.03 3.25
C ILE A 21 -13.57 -10.70 4.04
N GLU A 22 -13.57 -10.97 5.35
CA GLU A 22 -14.72 -10.73 6.21
C GLU A 22 -14.97 -9.23 6.47
N ARG A 23 -13.90 -8.45 6.77
CA ARG A 23 -14.00 -7.09 7.36
C ARG A 23 -13.50 -5.99 6.45
N GLY A 24 -12.83 -6.32 5.33
CA GLY A 24 -12.11 -5.38 4.50
C GLY A 24 -10.71 -5.05 5.03
N ILE A 25 -9.98 -4.20 4.31
CA ILE A 25 -8.69 -3.68 4.74
C ILE A 25 -8.95 -2.54 5.73
N LEU A 26 -8.57 -2.74 6.97
CA LEU A 26 -8.86 -1.81 8.06
C LEU A 26 -7.76 -0.75 8.21
N SER A 27 -8.14 0.42 8.71
CA SER A 27 -7.20 1.42 9.23
C SER A 27 -6.44 0.86 10.44
N TYR A 28 -5.29 1.46 10.76
CA TYR A 28 -4.47 1.06 11.91
C TYR A 28 -5.29 1.02 13.22
N ASP A 29 -6.06 2.07 13.51
CA ASP A 29 -6.88 2.19 14.73
C ASP A 29 -7.97 1.10 14.82
N LEU A 30 -8.48 0.62 13.70
CA LEU A 30 -9.45 -0.46 13.67
C LEU A 30 -8.78 -1.83 13.75
N ALA A 31 -7.69 -2.04 13.01
CA ALA A 31 -6.93 -3.29 13.01
C ALA A 31 -6.33 -3.59 14.39
N ALA A 32 -5.87 -2.55 15.11
CA ALA A 32 -5.31 -2.71 16.46
C ALA A 32 -6.29 -3.30 17.49
N LYS A 33 -7.59 -3.32 17.18
CA LYS A 33 -8.63 -3.92 18.05
C LYS A 33 -8.85 -5.40 17.79
N LEU A 34 -8.16 -5.97 16.81
CA LEU A 34 -8.30 -7.36 16.36
C LEU A 34 -6.95 -8.07 16.44
N PRO A 35 -6.94 -9.38 16.67
CA PRO A 35 -5.73 -10.17 16.46
C PRO A 35 -5.28 -10.04 15.00
N HIS A 36 -4.04 -9.58 14.77
CA HIS A 36 -3.46 -9.49 13.43
C HIS A 36 -1.93 -9.48 13.50
N PHE A 37 -1.29 -9.83 12.39
CA PHE A 37 0.16 -9.71 12.23
C PHE A 37 0.49 -8.43 11.49
N SER A 38 1.28 -7.55 12.13
CA SER A 38 1.72 -6.30 11.52
C SER A 38 3.12 -6.44 10.93
N ILE A 39 3.29 -5.98 9.68
CA ILE A 39 4.60 -5.79 9.04
C ILE A 39 5.05 -4.33 9.06
N ALA A 40 4.27 -3.48 9.71
CA ALA A 40 4.58 -2.05 9.82
C ALA A 40 5.85 -1.85 10.67
N MET A 41 6.63 -0.83 10.31
CA MET A 41 7.82 -0.44 11.06
C MET A 41 7.43 0.54 12.16
N GLN A 42 7.76 0.25 13.41
CA GLN A 42 7.41 1.10 14.56
C GLN A 42 7.79 2.57 14.37
N PRO A 43 9.02 2.93 13.93
CA PRO A 43 9.37 4.35 13.72
C PRO A 43 8.52 5.06 12.65
N VAL A 44 7.93 4.30 11.71
CA VAL A 44 6.99 4.87 10.72
C VAL A 44 5.63 5.07 11.36
N GLN A 45 5.17 4.11 12.17
CA GLN A 45 3.90 4.23 12.89
C GLN A 45 3.93 5.38 13.89
N ASP A 46 5.03 5.59 14.59
CA ASP A 46 5.18 6.71 15.54
C ASP A 46 5.02 8.08 14.82
N ARG A 47 5.64 8.24 13.64
CA ARG A 47 5.44 9.44 12.82
C ARG A 47 4.01 9.58 12.31
N ARG A 48 3.38 8.47 11.86
CA ARG A 48 1.97 8.47 11.40
C ARG A 48 1.02 8.86 12.50
N ASN A 49 1.27 8.43 13.75
CA ASN A 49 0.44 8.76 14.90
C ASN A 49 0.34 10.28 15.17
N GLN A 50 1.40 11.01 14.83
CA GLN A 50 1.49 12.46 15.05
C GLN A 50 0.91 13.29 13.88
N LYS A 51 0.52 12.64 12.77
CA LYS A 51 0.10 13.35 11.55
C LYS A 51 -1.39 13.26 11.31
N GLN A 52 -1.92 14.38 10.83
CA GLN A 52 -3.29 14.53 10.38
C GLN A 52 -3.33 15.05 8.94
N VAL A 53 -4.26 14.55 8.16
CA VAL A 53 -4.57 15.11 6.84
C VAL A 53 -5.20 16.50 7.04
N PRO A 54 -4.74 17.55 6.35
CA PRO A 54 -5.35 18.88 6.47
C PRO A 54 -6.85 18.83 6.21
N GLY A 55 -7.65 19.28 7.19
CA GLY A 55 -9.12 19.20 7.12
C GLY A 55 -9.71 17.79 7.18
N GLY A 56 -8.90 16.76 7.40
CA GLY A 56 -9.29 15.35 7.42
C GLY A 56 -9.00 14.65 8.76
N LEU A 57 -8.88 13.33 8.70
CA LEU A 57 -8.63 12.46 9.85
C LEU A 57 -7.13 12.35 10.15
N ARG A 58 -6.76 11.77 11.32
CA ARG A 58 -5.38 11.36 11.61
C ARG A 58 -4.98 10.19 10.71
N LEU A 59 -3.69 10.04 10.39
CA LEU A 59 -3.23 8.99 9.45
C LEU A 59 -3.58 7.57 9.90
N HIS A 60 -3.60 7.29 11.20
CA HIS A 60 -4.01 5.99 11.74
C HIS A 60 -5.50 5.68 11.56
N GLN A 61 -6.31 6.65 11.17
CA GLN A 61 -7.74 6.47 10.88
C GLN A 61 -8.02 6.18 9.39
N TYR A 62 -6.97 6.12 8.57
CA TYR A 62 -7.06 5.72 7.17
C TYR A 62 -6.52 4.30 6.95
N ALA A 63 -7.22 3.51 6.14
CA ALA A 63 -6.62 2.37 5.45
C ALA A 63 -5.75 2.91 4.32
N ASN A 64 -4.51 2.42 4.20
CA ASN A 64 -3.58 2.90 3.18
C ASN A 64 -3.33 1.85 2.09
N LEU A 65 -3.38 2.31 0.85
CA LEU A 65 -3.00 1.55 -0.34
C LEU A 65 -1.84 2.23 -1.04
N TYR A 66 -1.08 1.48 -1.83
CA TYR A 66 -0.01 1.99 -2.68
C TYR A 66 -0.45 2.06 -4.14
N PHE A 67 0.03 3.05 -4.88
CA PHE A 67 -0.08 3.06 -6.35
C PHE A 67 0.79 1.97 -6.98
N HIS A 68 1.94 1.66 -6.36
CA HIS A 68 2.86 0.66 -6.85
C HIS A 68 3.43 -0.18 -5.70
N ALA A 69 3.25 -1.50 -5.77
CA ALA A 69 3.68 -2.38 -4.68
C ALA A 69 5.19 -2.68 -4.70
N ARG A 70 5.85 -2.61 -5.88
CA ARG A 70 7.31 -2.73 -5.96
C ARG A 70 7.96 -1.45 -5.41
N ASN A 71 8.03 -1.35 -4.10
CA ASN A 71 8.41 -0.16 -3.35
C ASN A 71 9.32 -0.49 -2.16
N PRO A 72 9.90 0.51 -1.51
CA PRO A 72 10.79 0.32 -0.36
C PRO A 72 10.18 -0.44 0.83
N MET A 73 8.87 -0.41 1.01
CA MET A 73 8.21 -1.17 2.08
C MET A 73 8.30 -2.67 1.80
N LEU A 74 7.90 -3.12 0.59
CA LEU A 74 8.01 -4.51 0.18
C LEU A 74 9.48 -4.96 0.14
N HIS A 75 10.37 -4.13 -0.39
CA HIS A 75 11.80 -4.43 -0.45
C HIS A 75 12.40 -4.75 0.93
N LYS A 76 11.98 -4.05 1.98
CA LYS A 76 12.45 -4.32 3.35
C LYS A 76 11.91 -5.62 3.96
N ARG A 77 10.93 -6.26 3.31
CA ARG A 77 10.27 -7.48 3.77
C ARG A 77 10.57 -8.69 2.87
N LEU A 78 11.62 -8.61 2.07
CA LEU A 78 11.97 -9.72 1.15
C LEU A 78 12.34 -11.02 1.86
N SER A 79 12.86 -10.97 3.09
CA SER A 79 13.06 -12.15 3.93
C SER A 79 11.76 -12.91 4.21
N ASP A 80 10.64 -12.19 4.27
CA ASP A 80 9.32 -12.71 4.62
C ASP A 80 8.44 -12.93 3.38
N ALA A 81 8.96 -12.68 2.17
CA ALA A 81 8.20 -12.62 0.93
C ALA A 81 7.32 -13.87 0.66
N ALA A 82 7.80 -15.05 1.10
CA ALA A 82 7.03 -16.30 0.97
C ALA A 82 5.75 -16.33 1.83
N THR A 83 5.63 -15.49 2.84
CA THR A 83 4.45 -15.37 3.73
C THR A 83 3.64 -14.11 3.49
N LEU A 84 4.05 -13.29 2.52
CA LEU A 84 3.37 -12.06 2.13
C LEU A 84 2.55 -12.24 0.86
N CYS A 85 1.47 -11.48 0.77
CA CYS A 85 0.77 -11.23 -0.48
C CYS A 85 0.63 -9.72 -0.72
N VAL A 86 0.40 -9.37 -1.97
CA VAL A 86 0.02 -8.02 -2.40
C VAL A 86 -1.40 -8.09 -2.91
N LEU A 87 -2.36 -7.64 -2.11
CA LEU A 87 -3.75 -7.57 -2.53
C LEU A 87 -3.91 -6.53 -3.63
N ARG A 88 -4.70 -6.87 -4.64
CA ARG A 88 -5.07 -6.04 -5.78
C ARG A 88 -6.43 -5.41 -5.50
N ILE A 89 -6.52 -4.09 -5.60
CA ILE A 89 -7.72 -3.32 -5.25
C ILE A 89 -8.18 -2.48 -6.44
N SER A 90 -9.50 -2.47 -6.68
CA SER A 90 -10.11 -1.62 -7.71
C SER A 90 -9.81 -0.15 -7.48
N THR A 91 -9.50 0.57 -8.57
CA THR A 91 -9.38 2.03 -8.56
C THR A 91 -10.70 2.74 -8.24
N ASP A 92 -11.84 2.05 -8.25
CA ASP A 92 -13.14 2.63 -7.86
C ASP A 92 -13.16 3.19 -6.44
N VAL A 93 -12.25 2.71 -5.56
CA VAL A 93 -12.08 3.29 -4.22
C VAL A 93 -11.72 4.77 -4.24
N LEU A 94 -11.15 5.29 -5.33
CA LEU A 94 -10.80 6.70 -5.49
C LEU A 94 -12.02 7.62 -5.58
N ALA A 95 -13.20 7.07 -5.89
CA ALA A 95 -14.47 7.79 -5.90
C ALA A 95 -15.16 7.84 -4.53
N LEU A 96 -14.63 7.15 -3.53
CA LEU A 96 -15.22 7.15 -2.18
C LEU A 96 -15.05 8.51 -1.50
N PRO A 97 -16.01 8.92 -0.66
CA PRO A 97 -15.93 10.20 0.06
C PRO A 97 -14.74 10.23 1.01
N GLY A 98 -14.05 11.37 1.06
CA GLY A 98 -12.94 11.62 1.98
C GLY A 98 -11.63 10.91 1.63
N VAL A 99 -11.54 10.28 0.46
CA VAL A 99 -10.29 9.70 -0.03
C VAL A 99 -9.28 10.80 -0.35
N VAL A 100 -8.05 10.55 0.06
CA VAL A 100 -6.91 11.44 -0.16
C VAL A 100 -5.78 10.67 -0.84
N ILE A 101 -5.08 11.30 -1.77
CA ILE A 101 -3.87 10.75 -2.39
C ILE A 101 -2.65 11.55 -1.94
N THR A 102 -1.51 10.89 -1.88
CA THR A 102 -0.24 11.53 -1.50
C THR A 102 0.80 11.40 -2.60
N ASP A 103 1.69 12.37 -2.72
CA ASP A 103 2.76 12.37 -3.72
C ASP A 103 4.01 11.60 -3.27
N GLN A 104 4.01 11.14 -2.03
CA GLN A 104 5.06 10.33 -1.40
C GLN A 104 4.53 9.67 -0.13
N ASN A 105 5.39 9.01 0.64
CA ASN A 105 5.01 8.41 1.92
C ASN A 105 4.28 9.43 2.81
N ALA A 106 3.08 9.08 3.27
CA ALA A 106 2.24 9.96 4.08
C ALA A 106 2.88 10.37 5.42
N ALA A 107 3.85 9.58 5.93
CA ALA A 107 4.61 9.92 7.12
C ALA A 107 5.76 10.93 6.87
N SER A 108 6.03 11.32 5.62
CA SER A 108 7.06 12.32 5.28
C SER A 108 6.64 13.72 5.73
N ASP A 109 7.60 14.54 6.18
CA ASP A 109 7.32 15.95 6.55
C ASP A 109 7.03 16.83 5.32
N TYR A 110 7.45 16.39 4.13
CA TYR A 110 7.28 17.10 2.88
C TYR A 110 6.11 16.58 2.03
N VAL A 111 5.26 15.71 2.61
CA VAL A 111 4.13 15.13 1.88
C VAL A 111 3.08 16.17 1.52
N ARG A 112 2.56 16.08 0.30
CA ARG A 112 1.35 16.79 -0.11
C ARG A 112 0.16 15.84 -0.06
N PHE A 113 -0.89 16.30 0.60
CA PHE A 113 -2.18 15.62 0.60
C PHE A 113 -3.08 16.27 -0.44
N LEU A 114 -3.58 15.48 -1.39
CA LEU A 114 -4.30 15.93 -2.57
C LEU A 114 -5.64 15.21 -2.69
N ALA A 115 -6.63 15.87 -3.26
CA ALA A 115 -7.86 15.19 -3.67
C ALA A 115 -7.60 14.25 -4.86
N PRO A 116 -8.34 13.14 -5.04
CA PRO A 116 -8.12 12.20 -6.14
C PRO A 116 -8.16 12.81 -7.55
N ASN A 117 -8.94 13.86 -7.78
CA ASN A 117 -9.00 14.58 -9.05
C ASN A 117 -7.73 15.40 -9.37
N GLN A 118 -6.87 15.62 -8.39
CA GLN A 118 -5.58 16.31 -8.54
C GLN A 118 -4.42 15.35 -8.88
N TRP A 119 -4.71 14.12 -9.28
CA TRP A 119 -3.74 13.07 -9.58
C TRP A 119 -2.64 13.49 -10.59
N ARG A 120 -2.92 14.48 -11.47
CA ARG A 120 -1.94 15.02 -12.42
C ARG A 120 -0.74 15.71 -11.74
N LEU A 121 -0.87 16.08 -10.46
CA LEU A 121 0.21 16.69 -9.67
C LEU A 121 1.17 15.66 -9.05
N LEU A 122 0.89 14.37 -9.19
CA LEU A 122 1.75 13.31 -8.68
C LEU A 122 2.97 13.09 -9.59
N PRO A 123 4.14 12.79 -9.00
CA PRO A 123 5.36 12.49 -9.75
C PRO A 123 5.35 11.03 -10.26
N TRP A 124 4.51 10.74 -11.25
CA TRP A 124 4.21 9.39 -11.70
C TRP A 124 5.44 8.59 -12.13
N ASP A 125 6.40 9.23 -12.78
CA ASP A 125 7.60 8.54 -13.24
C ASP A 125 8.46 8.06 -12.06
N ASP A 126 8.53 8.84 -10.98
CA ASP A 126 9.18 8.40 -9.74
C ASP A 126 8.36 7.32 -9.01
N ILE A 127 7.02 7.45 -8.96
CA ILE A 127 6.14 6.49 -8.28
C ILE A 127 6.20 5.13 -8.96
N LEU A 128 6.24 5.08 -10.28
CA LEU A 128 6.19 3.86 -11.07
C LEU A 128 7.58 3.31 -11.45
N ALA A 129 8.66 4.05 -11.16
CA ALA A 129 10.01 3.61 -11.48
C ALA A 129 10.32 2.20 -10.95
N GLU A 130 11.02 1.40 -11.72
CA GLU A 130 11.51 0.07 -11.33
C GLU A 130 12.59 0.15 -10.23
N ASP A 131 13.40 1.21 -10.27
CA ASP A 131 14.52 1.45 -9.38
C ASP A 131 14.47 2.88 -8.84
N TRP A 132 14.81 3.06 -7.58
CA TRP A 132 14.89 4.37 -6.92
C TRP A 132 16.30 4.68 -6.39
N ARG A 133 17.32 3.92 -6.83
CA ARG A 133 18.71 4.17 -6.46
C ARG A 133 19.28 5.34 -7.25
N HIS A 134 20.08 6.15 -6.58
CA HIS A 134 20.81 7.27 -7.17
C HIS A 134 22.25 7.20 -6.68
N PRO A 135 23.11 6.41 -7.36
CA PRO A 135 24.51 6.29 -6.97
C PRO A 135 25.19 7.66 -6.90
N GLY A 136 25.78 7.98 -5.75
CA GLY A 136 26.46 9.26 -5.53
C GLY A 136 25.55 10.43 -5.12
N ASP A 137 24.22 10.30 -5.17
CA ASP A 137 23.29 11.33 -4.73
C ASP A 137 22.32 10.81 -3.65
N GLN A 138 22.72 10.97 -2.40
CA GLN A 138 21.94 10.52 -1.25
C GLN A 138 20.61 11.29 -1.09
N ILE A 139 20.55 12.55 -1.48
CA ILE A 139 19.33 13.37 -1.38
C ILE A 139 18.31 12.91 -2.41
N ALA A 140 18.74 12.73 -3.67
CA ALA A 140 17.90 12.20 -4.72
C ALA A 140 17.37 10.78 -4.35
N TYR A 141 18.23 9.92 -3.80
CA TYR A 141 17.83 8.61 -3.31
C TYR A 141 16.71 8.69 -2.26
N TRP A 142 16.86 9.51 -1.21
CA TRP A 142 15.84 9.63 -0.16
C TRP A 142 14.52 10.19 -0.68
N LYS A 143 14.60 11.19 -1.56
CA LYS A 143 13.43 11.82 -2.19
C LYS A 143 12.68 10.82 -3.05
N HIS A 144 13.37 10.12 -3.95
CA HIS A 144 12.77 9.11 -4.83
C HIS A 144 12.18 7.93 -4.03
N LYS A 145 12.94 7.42 -3.05
CA LYS A 145 12.48 6.38 -2.12
C LYS A 145 11.18 6.77 -1.39
N SER A 146 11.02 8.02 -0.99
CA SER A 146 9.79 8.52 -0.39
C SER A 146 8.64 8.53 -1.39
N ARG A 147 8.87 9.03 -2.62
CA ARG A 147 7.89 9.09 -3.72
C ARG A 147 7.41 7.71 -4.16
N LYS A 148 8.30 6.71 -4.18
CA LYS A 148 7.94 5.31 -4.41
C LYS A 148 6.89 4.75 -3.44
N CYS A 149 6.75 5.37 -2.27
CA CYS A 149 5.76 5.03 -1.27
C CYS A 149 4.55 5.99 -1.28
N ALA A 150 4.21 6.59 -2.42
CA ALA A 150 2.99 7.37 -2.58
C ALA A 150 1.75 6.51 -2.31
N GLU A 151 0.77 7.09 -1.61
CA GLU A 151 -0.34 6.34 -1.01
C GLU A 151 -1.70 6.87 -1.47
N VAL A 152 -2.70 6.00 -1.41
CA VAL A 152 -4.12 6.32 -1.37
C VAL A 152 -4.63 6.04 0.03
N LEU A 153 -5.19 7.04 0.68
CA LEU A 153 -5.68 7.01 2.05
C LEU A 153 -7.21 6.95 2.02
N ILE A 154 -7.79 5.84 2.45
CA ILE A 154 -9.24 5.63 2.48
C ILE A 154 -9.71 5.75 3.95
N PRO A 155 -10.70 6.60 4.26
CA PRO A 155 -11.21 6.73 5.62
C PRO A 155 -11.69 5.40 6.18
N ARG A 156 -11.19 5.01 7.35
CA ARG A 156 -11.56 3.85 8.16
C ARG A 156 -11.21 2.48 7.54
N SER A 157 -11.76 2.14 6.37
CA SER A 157 -11.56 0.81 5.78
C SER A 157 -11.83 0.79 4.27
N VAL A 158 -11.26 -0.20 3.60
CA VAL A 158 -11.59 -0.58 2.22
C VAL A 158 -12.44 -1.84 2.27
N ALA A 159 -13.69 -1.76 1.82
CA ALA A 159 -14.58 -2.92 1.82
C ALA A 159 -14.07 -4.04 0.89
N SER A 160 -14.29 -5.31 1.27
CA SER A 160 -13.80 -6.48 0.54
C SER A 160 -14.30 -6.56 -0.91
N ARG A 161 -15.46 -6.00 -1.24
CA ARG A 161 -15.97 -5.92 -2.63
C ARG A 161 -15.03 -5.21 -3.61
N PHE A 162 -14.07 -4.42 -3.13
CA PHE A 162 -13.07 -3.76 -3.96
C PHE A 162 -11.82 -4.63 -4.22
N LEU A 163 -11.71 -5.78 -3.58
CA LEU A 163 -10.63 -6.73 -3.86
C LEU A 163 -10.81 -7.33 -5.26
N ARG A 164 -9.71 -7.48 -5.98
CA ARG A 164 -9.65 -8.01 -7.35
C ARG A 164 -8.79 -9.27 -7.46
N GLY A 165 -8.03 -9.61 -6.42
CA GLY A 165 -7.11 -10.74 -6.40
C GLY A 165 -5.87 -10.44 -5.56
N ALA A 166 -4.84 -11.24 -5.76
CA ALA A 166 -3.56 -11.06 -5.08
C ALA A 166 -2.38 -11.43 -5.99
N TYR A 167 -1.23 -10.80 -5.74
CA TYR A 167 0.08 -11.24 -6.21
C TYR A 167 0.83 -11.95 -5.10
N VAL A 168 1.55 -13.00 -5.47
CA VAL A 168 2.45 -13.76 -4.59
C VAL A 168 3.78 -14.02 -5.28
N ILE A 169 4.82 -14.35 -4.51
CA ILE A 169 6.17 -14.51 -5.02
C ILE A 169 6.36 -15.79 -5.85
N ASP A 170 5.69 -16.89 -5.47
CA ASP A 170 5.86 -18.22 -6.11
C ASP A 170 4.59 -19.09 -5.98
N ALA A 171 4.63 -20.26 -6.62
CA ALA A 171 3.51 -21.21 -6.60
C ALA A 171 3.22 -21.76 -5.20
N GLY A 172 4.25 -21.97 -4.36
CA GLY A 172 4.05 -22.42 -2.98
C GLY A 172 3.30 -21.38 -2.14
N ALA A 173 3.57 -20.09 -2.38
CA ALA A 173 2.82 -19.00 -1.76
C ALA A 173 1.38 -18.94 -2.28
N ALA A 174 1.15 -19.21 -3.58
CA ALA A 174 -0.19 -19.28 -4.15
C ALA A 174 -1.03 -20.36 -3.47
N THR A 175 -0.52 -21.60 -3.40
CA THR A 175 -1.21 -22.71 -2.75
C THR A 175 -1.58 -22.44 -1.29
N ARG A 176 -0.69 -21.75 -0.55
CA ARG A 176 -1.01 -21.37 0.84
C ARG A 176 -2.12 -20.33 0.94
N LEU A 177 -2.18 -19.39 0.00
CA LEU A 177 -3.19 -18.34 -0.01
C LEU A 177 -4.55 -18.82 -0.48
N GLU A 178 -4.62 -19.81 -1.39
CA GLU A 178 -5.87 -20.41 -1.92
C GLU A 178 -6.79 -20.97 -0.84
N VAL A 179 -6.25 -21.32 0.33
CA VAL A 179 -7.05 -21.87 1.45
C VAL A 179 -8.08 -20.87 1.96
N ASP A 180 -7.75 -19.57 1.93
CA ASP A 180 -8.58 -18.51 2.51
C ASP A 180 -9.00 -17.43 1.49
N PHE A 181 -8.79 -17.67 0.18
CA PHE A 181 -8.91 -16.60 -0.82
C PHE A 181 -9.46 -17.10 -2.16
N ASP A 182 -10.74 -16.83 -2.42
CA ASP A 182 -11.47 -17.27 -3.64
C ASP A 182 -11.26 -16.37 -4.87
N LEU A 183 -10.48 -15.28 -4.74
CA LEU A 183 -10.21 -14.37 -5.85
C LEU A 183 -8.92 -14.78 -6.61
N PRO A 184 -8.74 -14.33 -7.87
CA PRO A 184 -7.57 -14.69 -8.67
C PRO A 184 -6.23 -14.42 -7.98
N ILE A 185 -5.37 -15.44 -7.91
CA ILE A 185 -4.01 -15.36 -7.40
C ILE A 185 -3.04 -15.43 -8.58
N MET A 186 -2.11 -14.50 -8.64
CA MET A 186 -1.10 -14.42 -9.70
C MET A 186 0.30 -14.50 -9.11
N VAL A 187 1.10 -15.44 -9.62
CA VAL A 187 2.53 -15.51 -9.29
C VAL A 187 3.27 -14.39 -10.05
N ASN A 188 3.92 -13.50 -9.32
CA ASN A 188 4.67 -12.38 -9.90
C ASN A 188 5.99 -12.15 -9.14
N PRO A 189 7.05 -12.97 -9.40
CA PRO A 189 8.34 -12.83 -8.73
C PRO A 189 8.98 -11.45 -8.93
N ALA A 190 8.80 -10.84 -10.11
CA ALA A 190 9.38 -9.53 -10.42
C ALA A 190 8.88 -8.43 -9.49
N LEU A 191 7.61 -8.48 -9.05
CA LEU A 191 7.07 -7.57 -8.05
C LEU A 191 7.83 -7.68 -6.72
N PHE A 192 8.31 -8.90 -6.38
CA PHE A 192 9.08 -9.20 -5.18
C PHE A 192 10.60 -9.14 -5.39
N PHE A 193 11.06 -8.45 -6.43
CA PHE A 193 12.49 -8.21 -6.71
C PHE A 193 13.29 -9.49 -7.06
N ARG A 194 12.63 -10.48 -7.63
CA ARG A 194 13.25 -11.72 -8.12
C ARG A 194 13.02 -11.94 -9.60
#